data_2e863481232454477ec05de3c87722fe
#
_entry.id   2e863481232454477ec05de3c87722fe
#
_cell.length_a   1.000
_cell.length_b   1.000
_cell.length_c   1.000
_cell.angle_alpha   90.00
_cell.angle_beta   90.00
_cell.angle_gamma   90.00
#
_symmetry.space_group_name_H-M   'P 1'
#
loop_
_entity.id
_entity.type
_entity.pdbx_description
1 polymer ?
#
loop_
_entity_poly.entity_id
_entity_poly.type
_entity_poly.pdbx_seq_one_letter_code
_entity_poly.pdbx_strand_id
1 'polypeptide(L)'
;MHAEIQDHLAASGLSYTLLHPASFANNLFYKAESVAVEHILPAAAPTGRVAYIDIRDLSEAAALVLRDPTLHGKTYDLSGPDAYTFPEIAELPSTILGHEIKYVPVSPNDRRSALLENGISPWFAELLLRPGNQR
;
A
#
# COMPACT_ATOMS: atom_id res chain seq x y z
N MET A 1 -6.49 -15.74 -0.52
CA MET A 1 -5.98 -15.62 -1.92
C MET A 1 -4.45 -15.60 -1.98
N HIS A 2 -3.72 -14.64 -1.38
CA HIS A 2 -2.23 -14.68 -1.45
C HIS A 2 -1.66 -15.92 -0.78
N ALA A 3 -2.13 -16.31 0.41
CA ALA A 3 -1.70 -17.52 1.10
C ALA A 3 -1.93 -18.79 0.25
N GLU A 4 -3.11 -18.93 -0.33
CA GLU A 4 -3.46 -20.08 -1.20
C GLU A 4 -2.54 -20.17 -2.43
N ILE A 5 -2.18 -19.01 -3.03
CA ILE A 5 -1.22 -18.97 -4.14
C ILE A 5 0.16 -19.42 -3.67
N GLN A 6 0.60 -18.98 -2.50
CA GLN A 6 1.88 -19.37 -1.91
C GLN A 6 1.91 -20.87 -1.59
N ASP A 7 0.83 -21.41 -1.01
CA ASP A 7 0.70 -22.84 -0.71
C ASP A 7 0.75 -23.67 -2.00
N HIS A 8 0.06 -23.21 -3.04
CA HIS A 8 0.08 -23.88 -4.34
C HIS A 8 1.47 -23.83 -4.98
N LEU A 9 2.15 -22.69 -4.90
CA LEU A 9 3.51 -22.53 -5.40
C LEU A 9 4.50 -23.43 -4.63
N ALA A 10 4.37 -23.50 -3.31
CA ALA A 10 5.19 -24.38 -2.48
C ALA A 10 4.98 -25.87 -2.82
N ALA A 11 3.75 -26.26 -3.15
CA ALA A 11 3.44 -27.65 -3.54
C ALA A 11 3.83 -27.99 -4.98
N SER A 12 4.15 -27.00 -5.81
CA SER A 12 4.41 -27.21 -7.25
C SER A 12 5.78 -27.85 -7.57
N GLY A 13 6.72 -27.84 -6.61
CA GLY A 13 8.10 -28.28 -6.83
C GLY A 13 8.96 -27.31 -7.65
N LEU A 14 8.43 -26.14 -8.03
CA LEU A 14 9.20 -25.10 -8.71
C LEU A 14 10.15 -24.40 -7.74
N SER A 15 11.28 -23.95 -8.25
CA SER A 15 12.15 -23.01 -7.51
C SER A 15 11.53 -21.62 -7.57
N TYR A 16 11.31 -20.98 -6.42
CA TYR A 16 10.70 -19.65 -6.35
C TYR A 16 11.34 -18.81 -5.25
N THR A 17 11.17 -17.52 -5.36
CA THR A 17 11.46 -16.51 -4.32
C THR A 17 10.26 -15.60 -4.19
N LEU A 18 9.86 -15.34 -2.96
CA LEU A 18 8.70 -14.48 -2.68
C LEU A 18 9.18 -13.07 -2.29
N LEU A 19 8.61 -12.07 -2.93
CA LEU A 19 8.73 -10.68 -2.53
C LEU A 19 7.37 -10.21 -2.00
N HIS A 20 7.32 -9.84 -0.73
CA HIS A 20 6.13 -9.33 -0.06
C HIS A 20 6.26 -7.82 0.13
N PRO A 21 5.83 -7.01 -0.85
CA PRO A 21 5.88 -5.57 -0.69
C PRO A 21 4.83 -5.09 0.30
N ALA A 22 5.19 -4.09 1.11
CA ALA A 22 4.26 -3.28 1.87
C ALA A 22 3.37 -2.42 0.95
N SER A 23 2.61 -1.49 1.51
CA SER A 23 1.78 -0.58 0.72
C SER A 23 2.62 0.28 -0.23
N PHE A 24 2.22 0.37 -1.49
CA PHE A 24 2.91 1.20 -2.48
C PHE A 24 2.66 2.69 -2.25
N ALA A 25 3.72 3.50 -2.26
CA ALA A 25 3.64 4.95 -2.17
C ALA A 25 2.79 5.55 -3.31
N ASN A 26 2.80 4.93 -4.48
CA ASN A 26 1.99 5.33 -5.63
C ASN A 26 0.48 5.32 -5.34
N ASN A 27 0.01 4.54 -4.36
CA ASN A 27 -1.39 4.55 -3.96
C ASN A 27 -1.85 5.88 -3.35
N LEU A 28 -0.91 6.72 -2.91
CA LEU A 28 -1.22 8.09 -2.44
C LEU A 28 -1.69 9.00 -3.57
N PHE A 29 -1.29 8.73 -4.82
CA PHE A 29 -1.77 9.50 -5.98
C PHE A 29 -3.29 9.41 -6.20
N TYR A 30 -3.94 8.33 -5.77
CA TYR A 30 -5.40 8.24 -5.80
C TYR A 30 -6.10 9.27 -4.88
N LYS A 31 -5.34 9.95 -4.02
CA LYS A 31 -5.82 11.01 -3.14
C LYS A 31 -5.41 12.41 -3.60
N ALA A 32 -4.72 12.49 -4.74
CA ALA A 32 -4.15 13.76 -5.21
C ALA A 32 -5.23 14.83 -5.44
N GLU A 33 -6.41 14.46 -5.92
CA GLU A 33 -7.52 15.38 -6.13
C GLU A 33 -8.04 15.95 -4.80
N SER A 34 -8.35 15.10 -3.82
CA SER A 34 -8.78 15.55 -2.48
C SER A 34 -7.73 16.44 -1.80
N VAL A 35 -6.45 16.12 -1.99
CA VAL A 35 -5.35 16.92 -1.47
C VAL A 35 -5.26 18.27 -2.17
N ALA A 36 -5.32 18.30 -3.51
CA ALA A 36 -5.11 19.52 -4.29
C ALA A 36 -6.30 20.47 -4.29
N VAL A 37 -7.53 19.92 -4.26
CA VAL A 37 -8.77 20.71 -4.43
C VAL A 37 -9.48 20.93 -3.11
N GLU A 38 -9.60 19.88 -2.29
CA GLU A 38 -10.36 19.95 -1.03
C GLU A 38 -9.45 20.21 0.18
N HIS A 39 -8.14 20.18 0.02
CA HIS A 39 -7.13 20.33 1.07
C HIS A 39 -7.27 19.28 2.20
N ILE A 40 -7.70 18.08 1.86
CA ILE A 40 -7.87 16.97 2.81
C ILE A 40 -7.17 15.71 2.36
N LEU A 41 -6.79 14.87 3.34
CA LEU A 41 -6.31 13.51 3.15
C LEU A 41 -7.29 12.54 3.83
N PRO A 42 -8.29 12.01 3.12
CA PRO A 42 -9.22 11.05 3.71
C PRO A 42 -8.58 9.67 3.85
N ALA A 43 -8.62 9.07 5.04
CA ALA A 43 -8.15 7.70 5.26
C ALA A 43 -8.84 7.01 6.45
N ALA A 44 -8.92 5.68 6.39
CA ALA A 44 -9.71 4.87 7.33
C ALA A 44 -8.89 4.25 8.49
N ALA A 45 -7.70 4.75 8.78
CA ALA A 45 -6.84 4.21 9.84
C ALA A 45 -6.24 5.33 10.70
N PRO A 46 -6.97 5.83 11.71
CA PRO A 46 -6.55 6.99 12.50
C PRO A 46 -5.27 6.76 13.30
N THR A 47 -4.98 5.54 13.71
CA THR A 47 -3.83 5.20 14.57
C THR A 47 -2.85 4.22 13.91
N GLY A 48 -3.18 3.69 12.74
CA GLY A 48 -2.32 2.77 12.01
C GLY A 48 -1.10 3.49 11.43
N ARG A 49 0.05 2.83 11.47
CA ARG A 49 1.26 3.30 10.78
C ARG A 49 1.46 2.47 9.51
N VAL A 50 1.88 3.11 8.43
CA VAL A 50 2.13 2.46 7.15
C VAL A 50 3.55 2.78 6.69
N ALA A 51 4.34 1.74 6.44
CA ALA A 51 5.63 1.87 5.79
C ALA A 51 5.43 1.72 4.28
N TYR A 52 5.43 2.82 3.55
CA TYR A 52 5.26 2.79 2.10
C TYR A 52 6.55 2.41 1.40
N ILE A 53 6.45 1.56 0.37
CA ILE A 53 7.55 1.25 -0.52
C ILE A 53 7.35 1.95 -1.88
N ASP A 54 8.42 2.49 -2.46
CA ASP A 54 8.42 2.95 -3.84
C ASP A 54 8.47 1.74 -4.78
N ILE A 55 7.70 1.80 -5.86
CA ILE A 55 7.69 0.72 -6.86
C ILE A 55 9.06 0.54 -7.54
N ARG A 56 9.89 1.59 -7.57
CA ARG A 56 11.26 1.51 -8.10
C ARG A 56 12.15 0.66 -7.21
N ASP A 57 12.03 0.80 -5.88
CA ASP A 57 12.80 0.00 -4.92
C ASP A 57 12.38 -1.47 -4.99
N LEU A 58 11.08 -1.74 -5.16
CA LEU A 58 10.60 -3.11 -5.40
C LEU A 58 11.18 -3.67 -6.71
N SER A 59 11.24 -2.87 -7.77
CA SER A 59 11.78 -3.29 -9.07
C SER A 59 13.27 -3.59 -8.98
N GLU A 60 14.01 -2.80 -8.22
CA GLU A 60 15.44 -3.03 -7.97
C GLU A 60 15.66 -4.32 -7.16
N ALA A 61 14.89 -4.52 -6.10
CA ALA A 61 14.93 -5.76 -5.31
C ALA A 61 14.63 -6.99 -6.17
N ALA A 62 13.62 -6.91 -7.04
CA ALA A 62 13.29 -7.98 -7.98
C ALA A 62 14.43 -8.26 -8.96
N ALA A 63 15.06 -7.22 -9.51
CA ALA A 63 16.20 -7.36 -10.40
C ALA A 63 17.42 -7.98 -9.71
N LEU A 64 17.67 -7.62 -8.45
CA LEU A 64 18.74 -8.22 -7.63
C LEU A 64 18.49 -9.70 -7.40
N VAL A 65 17.28 -10.08 -7.01
CA VAL A 65 16.90 -11.49 -6.80
C VAL A 65 17.07 -12.30 -8.08
N LEU A 66 16.71 -11.76 -9.24
CA LEU A 66 16.86 -12.46 -10.52
C LEU A 66 18.33 -12.67 -10.93
N ARG A 67 19.23 -11.77 -10.51
CA ARG A 67 20.65 -11.80 -10.90
C ARG A 67 21.55 -12.56 -9.94
N ASP A 68 21.16 -12.68 -8.67
CA ASP A 68 21.98 -13.29 -7.62
C ASP A 68 21.34 -14.59 -7.11
N PRO A 69 21.87 -15.77 -7.51
CA PRO A 69 21.35 -17.05 -7.07
C PRO A 69 21.40 -17.26 -5.54
N THR A 70 22.22 -16.52 -4.81
CA THR A 70 22.30 -16.62 -3.34
C THR A 70 21.05 -16.09 -2.64
N LEU A 71 20.23 -15.31 -3.37
CA LEU A 71 18.97 -14.75 -2.90
C LEU A 71 17.76 -15.63 -3.22
N HIS A 72 17.95 -16.72 -3.98
CA HIS A 72 16.87 -17.61 -4.37
C HIS A 72 16.33 -18.47 -3.22
N GLY A 73 15.11 -18.95 -3.35
CA GLY A 73 14.45 -19.86 -2.41
C GLY A 73 14.05 -19.22 -1.07
N LYS A 74 13.98 -17.92 -1.00
CA LYS A 74 13.69 -17.14 0.23
C LYS A 74 12.44 -16.31 0.08
N THR A 75 11.95 -15.84 1.21
CA THR A 75 10.87 -14.83 1.28
C THR A 75 11.46 -13.54 1.83
N TYR A 76 11.15 -12.43 1.18
CA TYR A 76 11.59 -11.09 1.57
C TYR A 76 10.39 -10.20 1.80
N ASP A 77 10.24 -9.68 3.02
CA ASP A 77 9.31 -8.61 3.32
C ASP A 77 9.98 -7.27 2.99
N LEU A 78 9.37 -6.51 2.08
CA LEU A 78 9.93 -5.26 1.55
C LEU A 78 9.07 -4.08 1.98
N SER A 79 9.67 -3.11 2.65
CA SER A 79 9.00 -1.89 3.11
C SER A 79 9.90 -0.67 2.91
N GLY A 80 9.32 0.53 3.01
CA GLY A 80 10.12 1.74 3.17
C GLY A 80 10.81 1.78 4.54
N PRO A 81 11.76 2.71 4.70
CA PRO A 81 12.58 2.82 5.91
C PRO A 81 11.79 3.23 7.15
N ASP A 82 10.74 4.04 6.96
CA ASP A 82 9.96 4.62 8.04
C ASP A 82 8.48 4.30 7.90
N ALA A 83 7.78 4.18 9.03
CA ALA A 83 6.35 4.01 9.08
C ALA A 83 5.68 5.30 9.59
N TYR A 84 4.63 5.75 8.87
CA TYR A 84 3.92 6.99 9.12
C TYR A 84 2.46 6.74 9.46
N THR A 85 1.90 7.54 10.34
CA THR A 85 0.45 7.68 10.51
C THR A 85 -0.13 8.54 9.39
N PHE A 86 -1.44 8.48 9.16
CA PHE A 86 -2.05 9.34 8.15
C PHE A 86 -2.01 10.84 8.48
N PRO A 87 -2.09 11.28 9.75
CA PRO A 87 -1.77 12.67 10.11
C PRO A 87 -0.35 13.09 9.67
N GLU A 88 0.68 12.29 9.99
CA GLU A 88 2.07 12.57 9.56
C GLU A 88 2.20 12.59 8.02
N ILE A 89 1.47 11.72 7.31
CA ILE A 89 1.43 11.73 5.84
C ILE A 89 0.80 13.02 5.30
N ALA A 90 -0.21 13.59 5.97
CA ALA A 90 -0.84 14.84 5.55
C ALA A 90 0.08 16.06 5.71
N GLU A 91 1.07 15.99 6.60
CA GLU A 91 2.06 17.06 6.78
C GLU A 91 3.00 17.19 5.58
N LEU A 92 3.28 16.09 4.87
CA LEU A 92 4.19 16.09 3.71
C LEU A 92 3.67 17.00 2.57
N PRO A 93 2.46 16.79 2.01
CA PRO A 93 1.91 17.68 1.01
C PRO A 93 1.64 19.10 1.57
N SER A 94 1.32 19.25 2.86
CA SER A 94 1.17 20.56 3.49
C SER A 94 2.45 21.41 3.36
N THR A 95 3.59 20.79 3.63
CA THR A 95 4.90 21.45 3.51
C THR A 95 5.23 21.81 2.06
N ILE A 96 4.90 20.93 1.12
CA ILE A 96 5.20 21.13 -0.31
C ILE A 96 4.30 22.21 -0.92
N LEU A 97 3.02 22.18 -0.59
CA LEU A 97 2.00 23.08 -1.17
C LEU A 97 1.93 24.43 -0.46
N GLY A 98 2.53 24.58 0.72
CA GLY A 98 2.55 25.82 1.49
C GLY A 98 1.22 26.17 2.19
N HIS A 99 0.32 25.18 2.31
CA HIS A 99 -0.93 25.31 3.07
C HIS A 99 -1.28 23.98 3.76
N GLU A 100 -2.11 24.07 4.80
CA GLU A 100 -2.49 22.92 5.60
C GLU A 100 -3.35 21.93 4.81
N ILE A 101 -2.93 20.65 4.78
CA ILE A 101 -3.73 19.51 4.34
C ILE A 101 -4.20 18.76 5.58
N LYS A 102 -5.52 18.68 5.79
CA LYS A 102 -6.09 18.06 6.98
C LYS A 102 -6.31 16.57 6.75
N TYR A 103 -5.82 15.75 7.68
CA TYR A 103 -6.26 14.37 7.76
C TYR A 103 -7.74 14.30 8.15
N VAL A 104 -8.52 13.57 7.38
CA VAL A 104 -9.95 13.33 7.67
C VAL A 104 -10.17 11.83 7.87
N PRO A 105 -10.49 11.39 9.10
CA PRO A 105 -10.83 9.99 9.33
C PRO A 105 -12.14 9.66 8.62
N VAL A 106 -12.14 8.60 7.82
CA VAL A 106 -13.35 8.07 7.17
C VAL A 106 -13.68 6.69 7.74
N SER A 107 -14.97 6.41 7.90
CA SER A 107 -15.38 5.08 8.33
C SER A 107 -15.13 4.05 7.22
N PRO A 108 -14.94 2.75 7.56
CA PRO A 108 -14.84 1.70 6.54
C PRO A 108 -16.07 1.66 5.61
N ASN A 109 -17.26 1.97 6.12
CA ASN A 109 -18.48 2.03 5.32
C ASN A 109 -18.49 3.20 4.34
N ASP A 110 -18.11 4.40 4.78
CA ASP A 110 -18.03 5.57 3.91
C ASP A 110 -16.97 5.35 2.83
N ARG A 111 -15.83 4.78 3.20
CA ARG A 111 -14.79 4.42 2.24
C ARG A 111 -15.30 3.39 1.22
N ARG A 112 -16.08 2.40 1.65
CA ARG A 112 -16.69 1.43 0.77
C ARG A 112 -17.64 2.09 -0.22
N SER A 113 -18.51 2.98 0.26
CA SER A 113 -19.45 3.72 -0.57
C SER A 113 -18.71 4.55 -1.62
N ALA A 114 -17.72 5.32 -1.21
CA ALA A 114 -16.91 6.13 -2.13
C ALA A 114 -16.18 5.28 -3.20
N LEU A 115 -15.66 4.10 -2.85
CA LEU A 115 -15.05 3.19 -3.83
C LEU A 115 -16.05 2.71 -4.88
N LEU A 116 -17.28 2.36 -4.45
CA LEU A 116 -18.34 1.90 -5.33
C LEU A 116 -18.84 3.03 -6.26
N GLU A 117 -19.02 4.24 -5.73
CA GLU A 117 -19.40 5.43 -6.48
C GLU A 117 -18.37 5.80 -7.56
N ASN A 118 -17.08 5.58 -7.28
CA ASN A 118 -16.00 5.74 -8.24
C ASN A 118 -15.84 4.55 -9.21
N GLY A 119 -16.82 3.67 -9.29
CA GLY A 119 -16.85 2.57 -10.26
C GLY A 119 -15.97 1.37 -9.91
N ILE A 120 -15.43 1.32 -8.69
CA ILE A 120 -14.69 0.16 -8.21
C ILE A 120 -15.67 -1.00 -7.97
N SER A 121 -15.36 -2.18 -8.53
CA SER A 121 -16.23 -3.34 -8.35
C SER A 121 -16.36 -3.73 -6.86
N PRO A 122 -17.52 -4.24 -6.42
CA PRO A 122 -17.74 -4.63 -5.02
C PRO A 122 -16.66 -5.57 -4.48
N TRP A 123 -16.25 -6.54 -5.28
CA TRP A 123 -15.20 -7.48 -4.92
C TRP A 123 -13.87 -6.80 -4.65
N PHE A 124 -13.48 -5.83 -5.49
CA PHE A 124 -12.22 -5.12 -5.35
C PHE A 124 -12.27 -4.11 -4.19
N ALA A 125 -13.42 -3.47 -3.98
CA ALA A 125 -13.66 -2.62 -2.81
C ALA A 125 -13.49 -3.39 -1.50
N GLU A 126 -14.05 -4.59 -1.38
CA GLU A 126 -13.86 -5.46 -0.21
C GLU A 126 -12.39 -5.87 -0.02
N LEU A 127 -11.66 -6.12 -1.09
CA LEU A 127 -10.23 -6.41 -1.03
C LEU A 127 -9.42 -5.21 -0.46
N LEU A 128 -9.76 -3.99 -0.89
CA LEU A 128 -9.11 -2.75 -0.43
C LEU A 128 -9.43 -2.39 1.02
N LEU A 129 -10.54 -2.89 1.55
CA LEU A 129 -10.99 -2.63 2.93
C LEU A 129 -10.51 -3.68 3.94
N ARG A 130 -9.98 -4.81 3.50
CA ARG A 130 -9.52 -5.86 4.42
C ARG A 130 -8.43 -5.34 5.34
N PRO A 131 -8.58 -5.48 6.67
CA PRO A 131 -7.54 -5.19 7.63
C PRO A 131 -6.49 -6.31 7.58
N GLY A 132 -5.54 -6.22 6.69
CA GLY A 132 -4.58 -7.32 6.51
C GLY A 132 -3.33 -6.94 5.72
N ASN A 133 -3.35 -5.78 5.11
CA ASN A 133 -2.17 -5.24 4.42
C ASN A 133 -1.31 -4.33 5.33
N GLN A 134 -1.53 -4.42 6.65
CA GLN A 134 -0.81 -3.65 7.66
C GLN A 134 -0.08 -4.61 8.61
N ARG A 135 0.77 -5.45 8.03
CA ARG A 135 1.80 -6.16 8.82
C ARG A 135 3.14 -5.57 8.52
#